data_7d25a70bd74cd0dc520cf89046f8de0f
#
_entry.id   7d25a70bd74cd0dc520cf89046f8de0f
#
_cell.length_a   1.000
_cell.length_b   1.000
_cell.length_c   1.000
_cell.angle_alpha   90.00
_cell.angle_beta   90.00
_cell.angle_gamma   90.00
#
_symmetry.space_group_name_H-M   'P 1'
#
loop_
_entity.id
_entity.type
_entity.pdbx_description
1 polymer ?
#
loop_
_entity_poly.entity_id
_entity_poly.type
_entity_poly.pdbx_seq_one_letter_code
_entity_poly.pdbx_strand_id
1 'polypeptide(L)'
;MEKRITEQSSHYDHLETMSIAQLTAAINEENKLVPAAIEHALPQINALIKTILQHLQIGGRLFYCGCGTGGRLATLDTIEVQNTYGTDGSQIQAIFPGGIDELTQTRESREDDLTDGWKQLQEHHINEKDIVLGLSTSGTTPFVKATLAACRAHNITTACIVNNPDSPIATASDHVIEIITGPEFVTGSTRMKGGTSQKLILDMISTTLMIRLGRVEGNKMVNVKLMNAKLINRAARIFMERHPEETDYQKVVEKLIKSGSIKAAEKVE
;
A
#
# COMPACT_ATOMS: atom_id res chain seq x y z
N MET A 1 19.01 -24.11 -10.17
CA MET A 1 18.32 -22.97 -9.52
C MET A 1 17.15 -23.52 -8.74
N GLU A 2 17.10 -23.26 -7.45
CA GLU A 2 15.94 -23.66 -6.64
C GLU A 2 14.72 -22.88 -7.14
N LYS A 3 13.63 -23.60 -7.44
CA LYS A 3 12.44 -22.98 -8.01
C LYS A 3 11.78 -22.13 -6.94
N ARG A 4 11.55 -20.84 -7.23
CA ARG A 4 10.88 -19.92 -6.28
C ARG A 4 9.57 -20.50 -5.79
N ILE A 5 9.23 -20.28 -4.52
CA ILE A 5 8.01 -20.82 -3.89
C ILE A 5 6.77 -20.40 -4.67
N THR A 6 6.69 -19.14 -5.10
CA THR A 6 5.56 -18.63 -5.91
C THR A 6 5.43 -19.26 -7.30
N GLU A 7 6.51 -19.90 -7.79
CA GLU A 7 6.56 -20.62 -9.09
C GLU A 7 6.44 -22.14 -8.92
N GLN A 8 6.34 -22.62 -7.69
CA GLN A 8 6.10 -24.06 -7.43
C GLN A 8 4.69 -24.43 -7.88
N SER A 9 4.51 -25.71 -8.20
CA SER A 9 3.20 -26.24 -8.59
C SER A 9 2.19 -26.06 -7.45
N SER A 10 0.97 -25.73 -7.82
CA SER A 10 -0.17 -25.71 -6.90
C SER A 10 -0.32 -27.02 -6.14
N HIS A 11 -0.89 -26.98 -4.96
CA HIS A 11 -1.30 -28.19 -4.22
C HIS A 11 -2.58 -28.83 -4.81
N TYR A 12 -3.21 -28.17 -5.76
CA TYR A 12 -4.43 -28.62 -6.43
C TYR A 12 -4.11 -28.99 -7.88
N ASP A 13 -4.80 -29.99 -8.39
CA ASP A 13 -4.68 -30.46 -9.76
C ASP A 13 -6.08 -30.63 -10.37
N HIS A 14 -6.17 -30.75 -11.68
CA HIS A 14 -7.42 -30.92 -12.42
C HIS A 14 -8.51 -29.87 -12.07
N LEU A 15 -8.09 -28.61 -11.88
CA LEU A 15 -8.97 -27.48 -11.50
C LEU A 15 -10.15 -27.33 -12.45
N GLU A 16 -9.95 -27.60 -13.75
CA GLU A 16 -10.99 -27.55 -14.80
C GLU A 16 -12.12 -28.54 -14.61
N THR A 17 -11.91 -29.60 -13.80
CA THR A 17 -12.92 -30.61 -13.49
C THR A 17 -13.70 -30.31 -12.19
N MET A 18 -13.22 -29.38 -11.39
CA MET A 18 -13.84 -29.02 -10.12
C MET A 18 -15.12 -28.21 -10.32
N SER A 19 -16.13 -28.48 -9.52
CA SER A 19 -17.32 -27.63 -9.46
C SER A 19 -17.01 -26.22 -8.93
N ILE A 20 -17.87 -25.25 -9.22
CA ILE A 20 -17.74 -23.88 -8.70
C ILE A 20 -17.59 -23.87 -7.18
N ALA A 21 -18.39 -24.67 -6.48
CA ALA A 21 -18.37 -24.75 -5.02
C ALA A 21 -17.02 -25.29 -4.49
N GLN A 22 -16.43 -26.29 -5.16
CA GLN A 22 -15.11 -26.83 -4.80
C GLN A 22 -14.01 -25.79 -5.05
N LEU A 23 -14.04 -25.12 -6.21
CA LEU A 23 -13.06 -24.07 -6.56
C LEU A 23 -13.09 -22.92 -5.53
N THR A 24 -14.26 -22.38 -5.23
CA THR A 24 -14.39 -21.25 -4.29
C THR A 24 -14.01 -21.63 -2.86
N ALA A 25 -14.35 -22.84 -2.43
CA ALA A 25 -13.96 -23.35 -1.12
C ALA A 25 -12.44 -23.51 -1.03
N ALA A 26 -11.81 -24.13 -2.03
CA ALA A 26 -10.36 -24.33 -2.07
C ALA A 26 -9.58 -23.00 -2.13
N ILE A 27 -10.02 -22.05 -2.96
CA ILE A 27 -9.43 -20.69 -2.99
C ILE A 27 -9.55 -20.02 -1.62
N ASN A 28 -10.69 -20.16 -0.94
CA ASN A 28 -10.87 -19.57 0.39
C ASN A 28 -9.96 -20.24 1.44
N GLU A 29 -9.73 -21.54 1.38
CA GLU A 29 -8.76 -22.22 2.27
C GLU A 29 -7.33 -21.70 2.05
N GLU A 30 -6.90 -21.56 0.79
CA GLU A 30 -5.59 -20.96 0.48
C GLU A 30 -5.48 -19.52 1.01
N ASN A 31 -6.52 -18.70 0.88
CA ASN A 31 -6.52 -17.32 1.37
C ASN A 31 -6.35 -17.21 2.88
N LYS A 32 -6.78 -18.20 3.67
CA LYS A 32 -6.60 -18.22 5.13
C LYS A 32 -5.12 -18.28 5.54
N LEU A 33 -4.24 -18.76 4.67
CA LEU A 33 -2.81 -18.79 4.93
C LEU A 33 -2.16 -17.42 4.94
N VAL A 34 -2.75 -16.42 4.27
CA VAL A 34 -2.16 -15.09 4.12
C VAL A 34 -2.04 -14.34 5.46
N PRO A 35 -3.09 -14.22 6.29
CA PRO A 35 -2.97 -13.58 7.60
C PRO A 35 -1.94 -14.26 8.50
N ALA A 36 -1.85 -15.60 8.49
CA ALA A 36 -0.87 -16.33 9.28
C ALA A 36 0.57 -16.03 8.82
N ALA A 37 0.81 -15.96 7.51
CA ALA A 37 2.13 -15.59 6.99
C ALA A 37 2.51 -14.14 7.36
N ILE A 38 1.55 -13.22 7.35
CA ILE A 38 1.76 -11.83 7.78
C ILE A 38 2.08 -11.75 9.28
N GLU A 39 1.43 -12.56 10.13
CA GLU A 39 1.70 -12.59 11.56
C GLU A 39 3.18 -12.87 11.87
N HIS A 40 3.80 -13.81 11.14
CA HIS A 40 5.23 -14.08 11.26
C HIS A 40 6.13 -12.91 10.85
N ALA A 41 5.67 -12.05 9.95
CA ALA A 41 6.41 -10.90 9.46
C ALA A 41 6.12 -9.59 10.23
N LEU A 42 5.25 -9.59 11.23
CA LEU A 42 4.93 -8.39 12.02
C LEU A 42 6.16 -7.66 12.56
N PRO A 43 7.22 -8.32 13.06
CA PRO A 43 8.42 -7.61 13.52
C PRO A 43 9.07 -6.76 12.41
N GLN A 44 9.18 -7.29 11.17
CA GLN A 44 9.76 -6.58 10.03
C GLN A 44 8.83 -5.42 9.59
N ILE A 45 7.51 -5.66 9.55
CA ILE A 45 6.50 -4.65 9.22
C ILE A 45 6.56 -3.50 10.22
N ASN A 46 6.61 -3.80 11.51
CA ASN A 46 6.68 -2.79 12.57
C ASN A 46 7.96 -1.96 12.50
N ALA A 47 9.10 -2.60 12.23
CA ALA A 47 10.38 -1.92 12.05
C ALA A 47 10.33 -0.95 10.85
N LEU A 48 9.79 -1.41 9.71
CA LEU A 48 9.63 -0.57 8.52
C LEU A 48 8.68 0.61 8.78
N ILE A 49 7.52 0.39 9.39
CA ILE A 49 6.57 1.48 9.70
C ILE A 49 7.23 2.54 10.59
N LYS A 50 8.02 2.12 11.58
CA LYS A 50 8.77 3.05 12.44
C LYS A 50 9.74 3.90 11.63
N THR A 51 10.48 3.30 10.72
CA THR A 51 11.41 4.02 9.83
C THR A 51 10.67 4.99 8.92
N ILE A 52 9.61 4.54 8.25
CA ILE A 52 8.81 5.43 7.39
C ILE A 52 8.27 6.62 8.19
N LEU A 53 7.74 6.39 9.38
CA LEU A 53 7.21 7.46 10.24
C LEU A 53 8.29 8.51 10.55
N GLN A 54 9.53 8.09 10.85
CA GLN A 54 10.64 9.00 11.09
C GLN A 54 10.94 9.87 9.86
N HIS A 55 10.97 9.27 8.66
CA HIS A 55 11.16 10.01 7.41
C HIS A 55 10.03 11.03 7.18
N LEU A 56 8.77 10.64 7.35
CA LEU A 56 7.63 11.55 7.18
C LEU A 56 7.64 12.70 8.19
N GLN A 57 8.10 12.47 9.43
CA GLN A 57 8.19 13.49 10.47
C GLN A 57 9.23 14.58 10.18
N ILE A 58 10.27 14.27 9.43
CA ILE A 58 11.29 15.25 9.02
C ILE A 58 11.00 15.88 7.63
N GLY A 59 9.79 15.68 7.11
CA GLY A 59 9.35 16.22 5.84
C GLY A 59 9.75 15.39 4.62
N GLY A 60 10.18 14.15 4.80
CA GLY A 60 10.37 13.17 3.74
C GLY A 60 9.05 12.56 3.26
N ARG A 61 9.13 11.71 2.24
CA ARG A 61 7.98 11.07 1.56
C ARG A 61 8.21 9.57 1.44
N LEU A 62 7.12 8.82 1.35
CA LEU A 62 7.13 7.42 0.99
C LEU A 62 6.79 7.26 -0.49
N PHE A 63 7.64 6.57 -1.23
CA PHE A 63 7.35 6.15 -2.60
C PHE A 63 7.18 4.63 -2.64
N TYR A 64 6.03 4.18 -3.10
CA TYR A 64 5.84 2.80 -3.50
C TYR A 64 6.38 2.60 -4.91
N CYS A 65 7.06 1.48 -5.16
CA CYS A 65 7.59 1.11 -6.46
C CYS A 65 7.17 -0.33 -6.79
N GLY A 66 6.39 -0.53 -7.85
CA GLY A 66 5.89 -1.86 -8.18
C GLY A 66 5.39 -1.98 -9.61
N CYS A 67 5.32 -3.23 -10.08
CA CYS A 67 4.77 -3.59 -11.38
C CYS A 67 3.52 -4.45 -11.21
N GLY A 68 2.78 -4.65 -12.30
CA GLY A 68 1.65 -5.57 -12.34
C GLY A 68 0.64 -5.34 -11.19
N THR A 69 0.25 -6.40 -10.50
CA THR A 69 -0.68 -6.35 -9.37
C THR A 69 -0.14 -5.49 -8.22
N GLY A 70 1.14 -5.65 -7.85
CA GLY A 70 1.74 -4.91 -6.74
C GLY A 70 1.75 -3.40 -6.97
N GLY A 71 2.12 -2.96 -8.17
CA GLY A 71 2.10 -1.54 -8.52
C GLY A 71 0.69 -0.95 -8.57
N ARG A 72 -0.31 -1.72 -9.04
CA ARG A 72 -1.71 -1.30 -9.02
C ARG A 72 -2.26 -1.16 -7.59
N LEU A 73 -1.94 -2.11 -6.71
CA LEU A 73 -2.33 -2.05 -5.30
C LEU A 73 -1.66 -0.87 -4.59
N ALA A 74 -0.39 -0.62 -4.85
CA ALA A 74 0.34 0.54 -4.34
C ALA A 74 -0.34 1.86 -4.75
N THR A 75 -0.68 2.00 -6.04
CA THR A 75 -1.38 3.19 -6.54
C THR A 75 -2.77 3.33 -5.91
N LEU A 76 -3.51 2.22 -5.78
CA LEU A 76 -4.80 2.23 -5.09
C LEU A 76 -4.67 2.75 -3.65
N ASP A 77 -3.68 2.26 -2.89
CA ASP A 77 -3.45 2.71 -1.52
C ASP A 77 -3.17 4.22 -1.45
N THR A 78 -2.34 4.76 -2.36
CA THR A 78 -2.05 6.21 -2.40
C THR A 78 -3.30 7.05 -2.65
N ILE A 79 -4.21 6.60 -3.51
CA ILE A 79 -5.48 7.30 -3.81
C ILE A 79 -6.42 7.26 -2.61
N GLU A 80 -6.57 6.08 -1.97
CA GLU A 80 -7.47 5.89 -0.83
C GLU A 80 -7.01 6.70 0.39
N VAL A 81 -5.71 6.76 0.66
CA VAL A 81 -5.13 7.55 1.76
C VAL A 81 -5.46 9.03 1.63
N GLN A 82 -5.39 9.60 0.42
CA GLN A 82 -5.71 11.00 0.19
C GLN A 82 -7.16 11.34 0.57
N ASN A 83 -8.09 10.48 0.17
CA ASN A 83 -9.52 10.69 0.42
C ASN A 83 -9.89 10.42 1.88
N THR A 84 -9.34 9.36 2.45
CA THR A 84 -9.68 8.89 3.80
C THR A 84 -9.13 9.82 4.87
N TYR A 85 -7.89 10.29 4.70
CA TYR A 85 -7.16 11.02 5.73
C TYR A 85 -6.92 12.49 5.38
N GLY A 86 -7.44 12.97 4.25
CA GLY A 86 -7.34 14.38 3.86
C GLY A 86 -5.92 14.85 3.57
N THR A 87 -5.06 13.97 3.07
CA THR A 87 -3.72 14.36 2.63
C THR A 87 -3.79 15.01 1.24
N ASP A 88 -2.75 15.74 0.87
CA ASP A 88 -2.62 16.35 -0.46
C ASP A 88 -2.05 15.38 -1.51
N GLY A 89 -1.67 14.16 -1.08
CA GLY A 89 -1.06 13.15 -1.94
C GLY A 89 0.46 13.28 -2.08
N SER A 90 1.08 14.29 -1.49
CA SER A 90 2.52 14.48 -1.59
C SER A 90 3.31 13.51 -0.71
N GLN A 91 2.77 13.11 0.45
CA GLN A 91 3.48 12.31 1.45
C GLN A 91 3.64 10.83 1.08
N ILE A 92 2.67 10.24 0.38
CA ILE A 92 2.70 8.85 -0.07
C ILE A 92 2.36 8.84 -1.57
N GLN A 93 3.28 8.37 -2.38
CA GLN A 93 3.19 8.35 -3.84
C GLN A 93 3.50 6.95 -4.37
N ALA A 94 3.16 6.67 -5.62
CA ALA A 94 3.46 5.41 -6.27
C ALA A 94 4.14 5.64 -7.61
N ILE A 95 5.11 4.77 -7.93
CA ILE A 95 5.80 4.70 -9.20
C ILE A 95 5.43 3.39 -9.88
N PHE A 96 5.06 3.50 -11.14
CA PHE A 96 4.63 2.38 -11.98
C PHE A 96 5.32 2.45 -13.36
N PRO A 97 5.71 1.32 -13.95
CA PRO A 97 6.37 1.32 -15.27
C PRO A 97 5.57 2.07 -16.33
N GLY A 98 6.16 3.11 -16.91
CA GLY A 98 5.51 3.99 -17.87
C GLY A 98 4.58 5.04 -17.26
N GLY A 99 4.54 5.14 -15.91
CA GLY A 99 3.71 6.10 -15.21
C GLY A 99 2.28 5.64 -14.94
N ILE A 100 1.53 6.47 -14.21
CA ILE A 100 0.20 6.13 -13.70
C ILE A 100 -0.84 5.88 -14.81
N ASP A 101 -0.67 6.47 -15.97
CA ASP A 101 -1.57 6.31 -17.12
C ASP A 101 -1.53 4.88 -17.71
N GLU A 102 -0.47 4.13 -17.41
CA GLU A 102 -0.31 2.74 -17.86
C GLU A 102 -0.97 1.72 -16.92
N LEU A 103 -1.55 2.12 -15.80
CA LEU A 103 -2.17 1.22 -14.82
C LEU A 103 -3.26 0.31 -15.39
N THR A 104 -3.99 0.79 -16.38
CA THR A 104 -5.06 0.05 -17.07
C THR A 104 -4.55 -0.81 -18.22
N GLN A 105 -3.28 -0.70 -18.57
CA GLN A 105 -2.66 -1.45 -19.65
C GLN A 105 -1.98 -2.72 -19.14
N THR A 106 -1.87 -3.74 -19.98
CA THR A 106 -1.20 -5.02 -19.65
C THR A 106 0.16 -5.11 -20.36
N ARG A 107 0.96 -4.04 -20.31
CA ARG A 107 2.29 -4.00 -20.93
C ARG A 107 3.35 -4.59 -20.02
N GLU A 108 3.31 -5.91 -19.82
CA GLU A 108 4.25 -6.64 -18.97
C GLU A 108 5.73 -6.45 -19.38
N SER A 109 6.01 -6.20 -20.67
CA SER A 109 7.36 -5.91 -21.16
C SER A 109 8.03 -4.71 -20.49
N ARG A 110 7.28 -3.80 -19.88
CA ARG A 110 7.85 -2.67 -19.13
C ARG A 110 8.38 -3.06 -17.74
N GLU A 111 8.09 -4.27 -17.25
CA GLU A 111 8.68 -4.78 -16.02
C GLU A 111 10.19 -4.98 -16.12
N ASP A 112 10.70 -5.12 -17.36
CA ASP A 112 12.12 -5.27 -17.65
C ASP A 112 12.88 -3.93 -17.81
N ASP A 113 12.19 -2.78 -17.74
CA ASP A 113 12.83 -1.47 -17.84
C ASP A 113 13.67 -1.17 -16.57
N LEU A 114 14.97 -1.02 -16.77
CA LEU A 114 15.94 -0.80 -15.69
C LEU A 114 16.14 0.69 -15.33
N THR A 115 15.54 1.60 -16.07
CA THR A 115 15.84 3.05 -16.00
C THR A 115 14.64 3.89 -15.61
N ASP A 116 13.45 3.51 -16.02
CA ASP A 116 12.22 4.31 -15.90
C ASP A 116 11.87 4.62 -14.45
N GLY A 117 12.00 3.65 -13.54
CA GLY A 117 11.68 3.88 -12.13
C GLY A 117 12.55 4.95 -11.46
N TRP A 118 13.86 4.93 -11.73
CA TRP A 118 14.75 5.97 -11.24
C TRP A 118 14.48 7.33 -11.88
N LYS A 119 14.17 7.36 -13.17
CA LYS A 119 13.79 8.59 -13.88
C LYS A 119 12.55 9.23 -13.27
N GLN A 120 11.49 8.44 -13.02
CA GLN A 120 10.27 8.94 -12.35
C GLN A 120 10.59 9.51 -10.97
N LEU A 121 11.43 8.85 -10.15
CA LEU A 121 11.85 9.38 -8.86
C LEU A 121 12.59 10.72 -8.98
N GLN A 122 13.45 10.87 -9.98
CA GLN A 122 14.14 12.13 -10.24
C GLN A 122 13.17 13.25 -10.65
N GLU A 123 12.14 12.95 -11.45
CA GLU A 123 11.08 13.90 -11.80
C GLU A 123 10.28 14.35 -10.57
N HIS A 124 10.14 13.48 -9.58
CA HIS A 124 9.60 13.80 -8.27
C HIS A 124 10.59 14.49 -7.30
N HIS A 125 11.81 14.82 -7.76
CA HIS A 125 12.85 15.44 -6.94
C HIS A 125 13.13 14.66 -5.65
N ILE A 126 13.30 13.33 -5.79
CA ILE A 126 13.62 12.44 -4.67
C ILE A 126 14.92 12.87 -3.97
N ASN A 127 14.97 12.75 -2.64
CA ASN A 127 16.11 13.11 -1.84
C ASN A 127 16.30 12.19 -0.61
N GLU A 128 17.36 12.37 0.16
CA GLU A 128 17.77 11.52 1.29
C GLU A 128 16.76 11.44 2.44
N LYS A 129 15.78 12.37 2.51
CA LYS A 129 14.70 12.30 3.50
C LYS A 129 13.60 11.32 3.09
N ASP A 130 13.56 10.95 1.82
CA ASP A 130 12.52 10.06 1.29
C ASP A 130 12.87 8.59 1.54
N ILE A 131 11.88 7.72 1.41
CA ILE A 131 12.03 6.27 1.47
C ILE A 131 11.28 5.62 0.32
N VAL A 132 11.87 4.58 -0.30
CA VAL A 132 11.27 3.85 -1.40
C VAL A 132 10.98 2.41 -0.99
N LEU A 133 9.72 1.98 -1.10
CA LEU A 133 9.25 0.63 -0.81
C LEU A 133 8.92 -0.10 -2.11
N GLY A 134 9.75 -1.07 -2.46
CA GLY A 134 9.55 -1.95 -3.62
C GLY A 134 8.57 -3.10 -3.32
N LEU A 135 7.64 -3.35 -4.25
CA LEU A 135 6.70 -4.46 -4.19
C LEU A 135 6.97 -5.45 -5.33
N SER A 136 7.30 -6.68 -4.98
CA SER A 136 7.51 -7.75 -5.95
C SER A 136 7.23 -9.11 -5.34
N THR A 137 6.14 -9.75 -5.72
CA THR A 137 5.79 -11.08 -5.22
C THR A 137 6.88 -12.11 -5.56
N SER A 138 7.39 -12.09 -6.80
CA SER A 138 8.50 -12.96 -7.22
C SER A 138 9.82 -12.61 -6.53
N GLY A 139 10.01 -11.35 -6.13
CA GLY A 139 11.26 -10.81 -5.63
C GLY A 139 12.35 -10.65 -6.68
N THR A 140 11.98 -10.68 -7.98
CA THR A 140 12.94 -10.62 -9.11
C THR A 140 12.67 -9.51 -10.09
N THR A 141 11.54 -8.82 -10.00
CA THR A 141 11.10 -7.80 -10.97
C THR A 141 12.21 -6.80 -11.27
N PRO A 142 12.71 -6.75 -12.53
CA PRO A 142 13.89 -5.94 -12.88
C PRO A 142 13.70 -4.45 -12.63
N PHE A 143 12.54 -3.89 -13.00
CA PHE A 143 12.17 -2.49 -12.72
C PHE A 143 12.32 -2.13 -11.23
N VAL A 144 11.76 -2.94 -10.33
CA VAL A 144 11.82 -2.69 -8.88
C VAL A 144 13.24 -2.81 -8.37
N LYS A 145 13.96 -3.87 -8.76
CA LYS A 145 15.35 -4.10 -8.35
C LYS A 145 16.27 -2.96 -8.77
N ALA A 146 16.18 -2.52 -10.02
CA ALA A 146 17.00 -1.44 -10.55
C ALA A 146 16.70 -0.11 -9.85
N THR A 147 15.42 0.19 -9.61
CA THR A 147 15.00 1.39 -8.90
C THR A 147 15.57 1.43 -7.48
N LEU A 148 15.43 0.35 -6.70
CA LEU A 148 15.97 0.28 -5.33
C LEU A 148 17.50 0.35 -5.33
N ALA A 149 18.18 -0.29 -6.27
CA ALA A 149 19.63 -0.21 -6.39
C ALA A 149 20.10 1.21 -6.67
N ALA A 150 19.40 1.95 -7.55
CA ALA A 150 19.68 3.36 -7.81
C ALA A 150 19.43 4.22 -6.56
N CYS A 151 18.36 3.99 -5.82
CA CYS A 151 18.09 4.69 -4.56
C CYS A 151 19.21 4.50 -3.55
N ARG A 152 19.67 3.28 -3.32
CA ARG A 152 20.80 3.02 -2.42
C ARG A 152 22.10 3.70 -2.85
N ALA A 153 22.39 3.72 -4.14
CA ALA A 153 23.56 4.42 -4.68
C ALA A 153 23.52 5.93 -4.41
N HIS A 154 22.33 6.50 -4.13
CA HIS A 154 22.12 7.90 -3.80
C HIS A 154 21.75 8.13 -2.32
N ASN A 155 22.06 7.18 -1.42
CA ASN A 155 21.80 7.26 0.02
C ASN A 155 20.31 7.45 0.39
N ILE A 156 19.41 6.96 -0.44
CA ILE A 156 17.98 6.96 -0.18
C ILE A 156 17.61 5.63 0.47
N THR A 157 16.92 5.69 1.61
CA THR A 157 16.48 4.50 2.35
C THR A 157 15.54 3.66 1.50
N THR A 158 15.78 2.34 1.49
CA THR A 158 15.03 1.38 0.67
C THR A 158 14.38 0.29 1.51
N ALA A 159 13.25 -0.19 1.03
CA ALA A 159 12.56 -1.34 1.60
C ALA A 159 11.95 -2.21 0.50
N CYS A 160 11.64 -3.47 0.83
CA CYS A 160 10.87 -4.32 -0.09
C CYS A 160 9.88 -5.24 0.63
N ILE A 161 8.81 -5.61 -0.09
CA ILE A 161 7.87 -6.67 0.25
C ILE A 161 7.97 -7.73 -0.83
N VAL A 162 8.30 -8.97 -0.42
CA VAL A 162 8.49 -10.11 -1.31
C VAL A 162 7.80 -11.35 -0.75
N ASN A 163 7.44 -12.31 -1.63
CA ASN A 163 6.80 -13.56 -1.22
C ASN A 163 7.72 -14.80 -1.43
N ASN A 164 9.01 -14.57 -1.58
CA ASN A 164 10.02 -15.62 -1.68
C ASN A 164 11.20 -15.28 -0.77
N PRO A 165 11.78 -16.27 -0.07
CA PRO A 165 13.00 -16.08 0.67
C PRO A 165 14.17 -15.79 -0.30
N ASP A 166 15.21 -15.19 0.23
CA ASP A 166 16.46 -14.89 -0.49
C ASP A 166 16.24 -14.22 -1.85
N SER A 167 15.29 -13.31 -1.89
CA SER A 167 14.90 -12.60 -3.12
C SER A 167 16.01 -11.65 -3.58
N PRO A 168 16.36 -11.61 -4.88
CA PRO A 168 17.37 -10.67 -5.41
C PRO A 168 17.08 -9.20 -5.10
N ILE A 169 15.82 -8.80 -4.96
CA ILE A 169 15.42 -7.45 -4.57
C ILE A 169 15.81 -7.13 -3.13
N ALA A 170 15.83 -8.13 -2.24
CA ALA A 170 16.24 -7.96 -0.84
C ALA A 170 17.69 -7.45 -0.72
N THR A 171 18.58 -7.82 -1.64
CA THR A 171 19.96 -7.33 -1.64
C THR A 171 20.10 -5.83 -1.92
N ALA A 172 19.06 -5.22 -2.50
CA ALA A 172 18.98 -3.78 -2.77
C ALA A 172 18.11 -3.03 -1.75
N SER A 173 17.78 -3.66 -0.62
CA SER A 173 16.86 -3.12 0.38
C SER A 173 17.50 -3.06 1.76
N ASP A 174 17.27 -1.96 2.48
CA ASP A 174 17.70 -1.79 3.88
C ASP A 174 16.72 -2.46 4.84
N HIS A 175 15.43 -2.50 4.46
CA HIS A 175 14.37 -3.20 5.17
C HIS A 175 13.71 -4.24 4.26
N VAL A 176 13.63 -5.48 4.72
CA VAL A 176 13.05 -6.59 3.95
C VAL A 176 11.87 -7.18 4.71
N ILE A 177 10.73 -7.27 4.04
CA ILE A 177 9.55 -7.99 4.53
C ILE A 177 9.33 -9.21 3.63
N GLU A 178 9.54 -10.39 4.18
CA GLU A 178 9.30 -11.66 3.50
C GLU A 178 7.99 -12.29 3.98
N ILE A 179 7.04 -12.47 3.07
CA ILE A 179 5.72 -13.05 3.35
C ILE A 179 5.59 -14.37 2.61
N ILE A 180 5.88 -15.45 3.27
CA ILE A 180 5.89 -16.77 2.66
C ILE A 180 4.50 -17.39 2.72
N THR A 181 3.74 -17.22 1.63
CA THR A 181 2.35 -17.70 1.48
C THR A 181 2.24 -19.07 0.81
N GLY A 182 3.36 -19.69 0.45
CA GLY A 182 3.38 -20.94 -0.33
C GLY A 182 3.06 -20.75 -1.81
N PRO A 183 2.95 -21.85 -2.59
CA PRO A 183 2.54 -21.83 -3.98
C PRO A 183 1.14 -21.23 -4.14
N GLU A 184 0.87 -20.61 -5.28
CA GLU A 184 -0.46 -20.06 -5.57
C GLU A 184 -1.48 -21.17 -5.90
N PHE A 185 -2.76 -20.88 -5.70
CA PHE A 185 -3.86 -21.80 -6.06
C PHE A 185 -3.84 -22.18 -7.55
N VAL A 186 -3.61 -21.18 -8.41
CA VAL A 186 -3.25 -21.40 -9.81
C VAL A 186 -1.75 -21.16 -9.93
N THR A 187 -0.99 -22.16 -10.30
CA THR A 187 0.48 -22.11 -10.39
C THR A 187 0.99 -20.83 -11.05
N GLY A 188 1.86 -20.08 -10.36
CA GLY A 188 2.45 -18.84 -10.86
C GLY A 188 1.53 -17.62 -10.90
N SER A 189 0.25 -17.74 -10.49
CA SER A 189 -0.70 -16.64 -10.51
C SER A 189 -0.58 -15.74 -9.27
N THR A 190 0.52 -15.00 -9.19
CA THR A 190 0.92 -14.20 -8.02
C THR A 190 -0.01 -13.02 -7.68
N ARG A 191 -1.02 -12.75 -8.52
CA ARG A 191 -2.10 -11.83 -8.17
C ARG A 191 -3.02 -12.31 -7.05
N MET A 192 -2.95 -13.61 -6.69
CA MET A 192 -3.81 -14.25 -5.67
C MET A 192 -3.25 -14.03 -4.25
N LYS A 193 -2.65 -15.03 -3.59
CA LYS A 193 -2.12 -14.88 -2.22
C LYS A 193 -1.03 -13.80 -2.14
N GLY A 194 -0.14 -13.74 -3.12
CA GLY A 194 0.88 -12.70 -3.19
C GLY A 194 0.26 -11.29 -3.21
N GLY A 195 -0.65 -11.03 -4.15
CA GLY A 195 -1.36 -9.75 -4.22
C GLY A 195 -2.18 -9.44 -2.96
N THR A 196 -2.89 -10.44 -2.41
CA THR A 196 -3.65 -10.29 -1.16
C THR A 196 -2.75 -9.91 0.01
N SER A 197 -1.59 -10.56 0.14
CA SER A 197 -0.62 -10.24 1.20
C SER A 197 -0.10 -8.80 1.08
N GLN A 198 0.25 -8.37 -0.13
CA GLN A 198 0.69 -7.00 -0.38
C GLN A 198 -0.40 -5.98 0.00
N LYS A 199 -1.66 -6.22 -0.40
CA LYS A 199 -2.78 -5.33 -0.05
C LYS A 199 -2.94 -5.19 1.45
N LEU A 200 -2.92 -6.28 2.19
CA LEU A 200 -3.05 -6.25 3.65
C LEU A 200 -1.90 -5.49 4.32
N ILE A 201 -0.67 -5.65 3.83
CA ILE A 201 0.50 -4.96 4.39
C ILE A 201 0.46 -3.46 4.05
N LEU A 202 0.07 -3.08 2.83
CA LEU A 202 -0.11 -1.67 2.46
C LEU A 202 -1.12 -0.98 3.37
N ASP A 203 -2.27 -1.62 3.65
CA ASP A 203 -3.25 -1.10 4.61
C ASP A 203 -2.66 -0.93 6.02
N MET A 204 -1.87 -1.92 6.48
CA MET A 204 -1.22 -1.84 7.80
C MET A 204 -0.25 -0.66 7.85
N ILE A 205 0.56 -0.46 6.80
CA ILE A 205 1.53 0.63 6.72
C ILE A 205 0.80 1.97 6.69
N SER A 206 0.00 2.20 5.66
CA SER A 206 -0.62 3.50 5.43
C SER A 206 -1.56 3.92 6.56
N THR A 207 -2.42 3.01 7.03
CA THR A 207 -3.34 3.29 8.14
C THR A 207 -2.58 3.61 9.42
N THR A 208 -1.56 2.80 9.77
CA THR A 208 -0.76 3.05 10.98
C THR A 208 -0.02 4.39 10.91
N LEU A 209 0.57 4.73 9.75
CA LEU A 209 1.20 6.02 9.54
C LEU A 209 0.22 7.17 9.73
N MET A 210 -0.97 7.09 9.12
CA MET A 210 -1.98 8.14 9.23
C MET A 210 -2.51 8.31 10.66
N ILE A 211 -2.68 7.22 11.42
CA ILE A 211 -3.01 7.27 12.85
C ILE A 211 -1.89 7.98 13.62
N ARG A 212 -0.63 7.61 13.41
CA ARG A 212 0.53 8.19 14.10
C ARG A 212 0.80 9.65 13.72
N LEU A 213 0.36 10.08 12.54
CA LEU A 213 0.41 11.47 12.08
C LEU A 213 -0.81 12.30 12.53
N GLY A 214 -1.68 11.76 13.39
CA GLY A 214 -2.81 12.48 13.99
C GLY A 214 -3.97 12.74 13.04
N ARG A 215 -4.14 11.87 12.03
CA ARG A 215 -5.27 11.95 11.09
C ARG A 215 -6.52 11.20 11.56
N VAL A 216 -6.38 10.42 12.64
CA VAL A 216 -7.44 9.66 13.29
C VAL A 216 -7.45 10.04 14.77
N GLU A 217 -8.63 10.23 15.35
CA GLU A 217 -8.83 10.46 16.77
C GLU A 217 -9.86 9.45 17.32
N GLY A 218 -9.50 8.77 18.40
CA GLY A 218 -10.21 7.55 18.82
C GLY A 218 -10.16 6.51 17.68
N ASN A 219 -11.30 6.23 17.08
CA ASN A 219 -11.42 5.36 15.90
C ASN A 219 -12.05 6.09 14.69
N LYS A 220 -12.01 7.43 14.68
CA LYS A 220 -12.73 8.26 13.70
C LYS A 220 -11.78 9.08 12.82
N MET A 221 -12.06 9.12 11.53
CA MET A 221 -11.33 9.91 10.53
C MET A 221 -11.74 11.39 10.67
N VAL A 222 -10.91 12.18 11.33
CA VAL A 222 -11.23 13.59 11.61
C VAL A 222 -10.80 14.56 10.50
N ASN A 223 -10.03 14.07 9.53
CA ASN A 223 -9.51 14.86 8.41
C ASN A 223 -10.07 14.42 7.05
N VAL A 224 -11.10 13.56 7.00
CA VAL A 224 -11.69 13.07 5.76
C VAL A 224 -12.11 14.23 4.85
N LYS A 225 -11.81 14.13 3.55
CA LYS A 225 -12.27 15.11 2.56
C LYS A 225 -13.77 15.01 2.35
N LEU A 226 -14.49 16.13 2.44
CA LEU A 226 -15.95 16.19 2.37
C LEU A 226 -16.45 16.27 0.91
N MET A 227 -16.12 15.24 0.11
CA MET A 227 -16.31 15.25 -1.35
C MET A 227 -17.71 14.79 -1.82
N ASN A 228 -18.49 14.16 -0.97
CA ASN A 228 -19.84 13.67 -1.31
C ASN A 228 -20.74 13.61 -0.09
N ALA A 229 -22.06 13.47 -0.33
CA ALA A 229 -23.08 13.45 0.72
C ALA A 229 -22.84 12.40 1.80
N LYS A 230 -22.33 11.21 1.44
CA LYS A 230 -22.00 10.12 2.40
C LYS A 230 -20.92 10.58 3.39
N LEU A 231 -19.86 11.22 2.90
CA LEU A 231 -18.74 11.69 3.74
C LEU A 231 -19.15 12.88 4.58
N ILE A 232 -19.95 13.82 4.03
CA ILE A 232 -20.51 14.95 4.78
C ILE A 232 -21.42 14.45 5.91
N ASN A 233 -22.35 13.53 5.63
CA ASN A 233 -23.22 12.93 6.64
C ASN A 233 -22.45 12.25 7.76
N ARG A 234 -21.40 11.50 7.40
CA ARG A 234 -20.52 10.83 8.38
C ARG A 234 -19.83 11.87 9.27
N ALA A 235 -19.25 12.90 8.66
CA ALA A 235 -18.57 13.95 9.37
C ALA A 235 -19.50 14.72 10.32
N ALA A 236 -20.73 15.04 9.85
CA ALA A 236 -21.73 15.69 10.68
C ALA A 236 -22.12 14.86 11.91
N ARG A 237 -22.33 13.54 11.74
CA ARG A 237 -22.62 12.66 12.87
C ARG A 237 -21.46 12.60 13.86
N ILE A 238 -20.21 12.49 13.39
CA ILE A 238 -19.03 12.46 14.26
C ILE A 238 -18.90 13.81 14.99
N PHE A 239 -19.11 14.94 14.32
CA PHE A 239 -19.04 16.27 14.92
C PHE A 239 -20.10 16.44 16.02
N MET A 240 -21.36 16.12 15.74
CA MET A 240 -22.46 16.22 16.72
C MET A 240 -22.30 15.24 17.90
N GLU A 241 -21.72 14.06 17.68
CA GLU A 241 -21.41 13.13 18.77
C GLU A 241 -20.35 13.70 19.72
N ARG A 242 -19.41 14.51 19.23
CA ARG A 242 -18.37 15.17 20.02
C ARG A 242 -18.83 16.49 20.63
N HIS A 243 -19.83 17.12 20.02
CA HIS A 243 -20.42 18.41 20.39
C HIS A 243 -21.92 18.24 20.58
N PRO A 244 -22.37 17.66 21.73
CA PRO A 244 -23.80 17.38 21.98
C PRO A 244 -24.66 18.65 22.05
N GLU A 245 -24.04 19.80 22.27
CA GLU A 245 -24.69 21.13 22.25
C GLU A 245 -25.11 21.55 20.83
N GLU A 246 -24.44 21.05 19.81
CA GLU A 246 -24.74 21.37 18.39
C GLU A 246 -25.84 20.43 17.89
N THR A 247 -27.07 20.86 18.01
CA THR A 247 -28.28 20.07 17.67
C THR A 247 -28.82 20.34 16.27
N ASP A 248 -28.41 21.42 15.61
CA ASP A 248 -28.85 21.80 14.27
C ASP A 248 -27.95 21.16 13.20
N TYR A 249 -28.44 20.08 12.61
CA TYR A 249 -27.72 19.31 11.60
C TYR A 249 -27.30 20.18 10.38
N GLN A 250 -28.17 21.09 9.93
CA GLN A 250 -27.89 21.92 8.77
C GLN A 250 -26.75 22.89 9.04
N LYS A 251 -26.75 23.54 10.18
CA LYS A 251 -25.66 24.42 10.61
C LYS A 251 -24.34 23.66 10.75
N VAL A 252 -24.37 22.46 11.30
CA VAL A 252 -23.18 21.61 11.40
C VAL A 252 -22.64 21.23 10.01
N VAL A 253 -23.50 20.88 9.07
CA VAL A 253 -23.10 20.60 7.68
C VAL A 253 -22.46 21.83 7.03
N GLU A 254 -23.07 23.01 7.17
CA GLU A 254 -22.52 24.26 6.64
C GLU A 254 -21.15 24.59 7.25
N LYS A 255 -21.01 24.46 8.57
CA LYS A 255 -19.75 24.65 9.30
C LYS A 255 -18.67 23.71 8.78
N LEU A 256 -18.99 22.42 8.60
CA LEU A 256 -18.07 21.41 8.10
C LEU A 256 -17.63 21.67 6.65
N ILE A 257 -18.56 22.01 5.77
CA ILE A 257 -18.24 22.33 4.36
C ILE A 257 -17.31 23.55 4.29
N LYS A 258 -17.61 24.60 5.08
CA LYS A 258 -16.78 25.80 5.15
C LYS A 258 -15.39 25.53 5.69
N SER A 259 -15.26 24.65 6.68
CA SER A 259 -13.99 24.33 7.35
C SER A 259 -13.19 23.24 6.62
N GLY A 260 -13.83 22.43 5.77
CA GLY A 260 -13.20 21.38 4.97
C GLY A 260 -12.96 20.06 5.69
N SER A 261 -13.00 20.00 7.03
CA SER A 261 -12.87 18.78 7.82
C SER A 261 -13.42 18.96 9.25
N ILE A 262 -13.65 17.84 9.95
CA ILE A 262 -14.05 17.85 11.37
C ILE A 262 -13.01 18.61 12.20
N LYS A 263 -11.75 18.23 12.08
CA LYS A 263 -10.65 18.82 12.85
C LYS A 263 -10.45 20.32 12.59
N ALA A 264 -10.72 20.78 11.37
CA ALA A 264 -10.70 22.20 11.07
C ALA A 264 -11.91 22.94 11.65
N ALA A 265 -13.11 22.32 11.62
CA ALA A 265 -14.32 22.87 12.18
C ALA A 265 -14.26 23.03 13.72
N GLU A 266 -13.55 22.13 14.42
CA GLU A 266 -13.32 22.19 15.86
C GLU A 266 -12.37 23.34 16.29
N LYS A 267 -11.59 23.89 15.34
CA LYS A 267 -10.66 25.01 15.62
C LYS A 267 -11.27 26.40 15.33
N VAL A 268 -12.41 26.45 14.68
CA VAL A 268 -13.12 27.69 14.39
C VAL A 268 -14.19 27.87 15.45
N GLU A 269 -13.88 28.68 16.47
CA GLU A 269 -14.85 29.17 17.45
C GLU A 269 -15.90 30.09 16.80
#